data_332da6e3c6a7fadee23ccbfc06ac30ea
#
_entry.id   332da6e3c6a7fadee23ccbfc06ac30ea
#
_cell.length_a   1.000
_cell.length_b   1.000
_cell.length_c   1.000
_cell.angle_alpha   90.00
_cell.angle_beta   90.00
_cell.angle_gamma   90.00
#
_symmetry.space_group_name_H-M   'P 1'
#
loop_
_entity.id
_entity.type
_entity.pdbx_description
1 polymer ?
#
loop_
_entity_poly.entity_id
_entity_poly.type
_entity_poly.pdbx_seq_one_letter_code
_entity_poly.pdbx_strand_id
1 'polypeptide(L)' 'MKNLLLLFGGQSTEHEVSCRSVLTVAKAVNREKYRPLFVGITKTGEWIPVENTGKIEDNSWREGKRRYEEENRI' A
#
# COMPACT_ATOMS: atom_id res chain seq x y z
N MET A 1 13.21 -3.50 -16.45
CA MET A 1 12.70 -3.64 -15.08
C MET A 1 11.22 -3.98 -15.11
N LYS A 2 10.81 -5.02 -14.40
CA LYS A 2 9.40 -5.42 -14.34
C LYS A 2 8.70 -4.77 -13.16
N ASN A 3 7.44 -4.40 -13.35
CA ASN A 3 6.61 -3.90 -12.26
C ASN A 3 6.08 -5.07 -11.44
N LEU A 4 6.17 -4.95 -10.12
CA LEU A 4 5.66 -5.95 -9.18
C LEU A 4 4.59 -5.29 -8.30
N LEU A 5 3.34 -5.69 -8.50
CA LEU A 5 2.24 -5.14 -7.71
C LEU A 5 2.12 -5.89 -6.39
N LEU A 6 2.18 -5.15 -5.30
CA LEU A 6 2.05 -5.68 -3.94
C LEU A 6 0.75 -5.17 -3.32
N LEU A 7 -0.22 -6.05 -3.18
CA LEU A 7 -1.49 -5.75 -2.54
C LEU A 7 -1.41 -6.09 -1.05
N PHE A 8 -1.95 -5.23 -0.20
CA PHE A 8 -1.94 -5.45 1.24
C PHE A 8 -3.18 -4.83 1.90
N GLY A 9 -3.40 -5.17 3.17
CA GLY A 9 -4.56 -4.72 3.92
C GLY A 9 -5.76 -5.63 3.70
N GLY A 10 -6.91 -5.05 3.44
CA GLY A 10 -8.15 -5.79 3.17
C GLY A 10 -9.18 -5.65 4.27
N GLN A 11 -10.37 -6.20 4.01
CA GLN A 11 -11.53 -6.09 4.90
C GLN A 11 -11.54 -7.10 6.05
N SER A 12 -10.63 -8.07 6.04
CA SER A 12 -10.60 -9.13 7.03
C SER A 12 -9.93 -8.69 8.34
N THR A 13 -10.06 -9.54 9.36
CA THR A 13 -9.34 -9.36 10.63
C THR A 13 -7.83 -9.44 10.46
N GLU A 14 -7.36 -9.96 9.32
CA GLU A 14 -5.95 -10.07 8.98
C GLU A 14 -5.35 -8.78 8.41
N HIS A 15 -6.10 -7.68 8.38
CA HIS A 15 -5.66 -6.41 7.80
C HIS A 15 -4.30 -5.94 8.35
N GLU A 16 -4.15 -5.91 9.67
CA GLU A 16 -2.91 -5.45 10.29
C GLU A 16 -1.73 -6.39 10.03
N VAL A 17 -1.99 -7.69 10.02
CA VAL A 17 -0.99 -8.70 9.68
C VAL A 17 -0.52 -8.52 8.24
N SER A 18 -1.45 -8.29 7.32
CA SER A 18 -1.14 -8.07 5.91
C SER A 18 -0.28 -6.82 5.71
N CYS A 19 -0.56 -5.74 6.44
CA CYS A 19 0.25 -4.52 6.36
C CYS A 19 1.69 -4.77 6.83
N ARG A 20 1.88 -5.57 7.87
CA ARG A 20 3.22 -5.93 8.35
C ARG A 20 3.93 -6.85 7.37
N SER A 21 3.20 -7.82 6.82
CA SER A 21 3.75 -8.79 5.87
C SER A 21 4.29 -8.12 4.61
N VAL A 22 3.58 -7.12 4.09
CA VAL A 22 4.03 -6.41 2.89
C VAL A 22 5.34 -5.67 3.12
N LEU A 23 5.58 -5.17 4.34
CA LEU A 23 6.85 -4.51 4.68
C LEU A 23 8.01 -5.50 4.60
N THR A 24 7.82 -6.72 5.09
CA THR A 24 8.82 -7.79 5.00
C THR A 24 9.09 -8.17 3.55
N VAL A 25 8.03 -8.34 2.75
CA VAL A 25 8.15 -8.66 1.33
C VAL A 25 8.87 -7.54 0.59
N ALA A 26 8.54 -6.29 0.89
CA ALA A 26 9.16 -5.13 0.26
C ALA A 26 10.67 -5.08 0.46
N LYS A 27 11.16 -5.51 1.63
CA LYS A 27 12.59 -5.58 1.92
C LYS A 27 13.29 -6.68 1.14
N ALA A 28 12.56 -7.74 0.79
CA ALA A 28 13.09 -8.88 0.07
C ALA A 28 13.07 -8.71 -1.46
N VAL A 29 12.34 -7.72 -1.97
CA VAL A 29 12.25 -7.48 -3.41
C VAL A 29 13.59 -7.01 -3.98
N ASN A 30 14.03 -7.66 -5.05
CA ASN A 30 15.23 -7.23 -5.77
C ASN A 30 14.91 -6.01 -6.62
N ARG A 31 15.29 -4.82 -6.12
CA ARG A 31 15.01 -3.53 -6.76
C ARG A 31 15.76 -3.33 -8.07
N GLU A 32 16.75 -4.16 -8.37
CA GLU A 32 17.45 -4.12 -9.65
C GLU A 32 16.65 -4.78 -10.77
N LYS A 33 15.80 -5.74 -10.41
CA LYS A 33 14.97 -6.49 -11.37
C LYS A 33 13.52 -6.07 -11.37
N TYR A 34 13.01 -5.62 -10.23
CA TYR A 34 11.59 -5.32 -10.04
C TYR A 34 11.38 -3.93 -9.45
N ARG A 35 10.35 -3.27 -9.96
CA ARG A 35 9.87 -2.02 -9.39
C ARG A 35 8.61 -2.33 -8.59
N PRO A 36 8.67 -2.29 -7.24
CA PRO A 36 7.49 -2.57 -6.44
C PRO A 36 6.49 -1.43 -6.50
N LEU A 37 5.23 -1.80 -6.68
CA LEU A 37 4.10 -0.87 -6.66
C LEU A 37 3.18 -1.32 -5.55
N PHE A 38 2.92 -0.45 -4.58
CA PHE A 38 2.12 -0.77 -3.41
C PHE A 38 0.69 -0.27 -3.58
N VAL A 39 -0.28 -1.13 -3.34
CA VAL A 39 -1.70 -0.76 -3.28
C VAL A 39 -2.29 -1.31 -2.01
N GLY A 40 -2.72 -0.41 -1.14
CA GLY A 40 -3.37 -0.79 0.11
C GLY A 40 -4.88 -0.87 -0.06
N ILE A 41 -5.48 -1.85 0.59
CA ILE A 41 -6.93 -2.04 0.61
C ILE A 41 -7.40 -1.71 2.02
N THR A 42 -8.29 -0.73 2.15
CA THR A 42 -8.81 -0.33 3.46
C THR A 42 -9.77 -1.38 4.01
N LYS A 43 -10.14 -1.23 5.29
CA LYS A 43 -11.12 -2.12 5.92
C LYS A 43 -12.50 -2.01 5.29
N THR A 44 -12.78 -0.92 4.59
CA THR A 44 -14.02 -0.70 3.86
C THR A 44 -13.94 -1.17 2.40
N GLY A 45 -12.78 -1.68 1.97
CA GLY A 45 -12.59 -2.23 0.63
C GLY A 45 -12.12 -1.24 -0.42
N GLU A 46 -11.67 -0.07 -0.02
CA GLU A 46 -11.15 0.94 -0.95
C GLU A 46 -9.69 0.66 -1.27
N TRP A 47 -9.33 0.80 -2.53
CA TRP A 47 -7.97 0.57 -3.01
C TRP A 47 -7.23 1.89 -3.12
N ILE A 48 -6.09 2.01 -2.42
CA ILE A 48 -5.31 3.24 -2.33
C ILE A 48 -3.87 2.96 -2.78
N PRO A 49 -3.40 3.62 -3.86
CA PRO A 49 -1.98 3.53 -4.23
C PRO A 49 -1.10 4.15 -3.13
N VAL A 50 -0.02 3.47 -2.79
CA VAL A 50 0.90 3.90 -1.74
C VAL A 50 2.29 4.12 -2.32
N GLU A 51 2.85 5.30 -2.14
CA GLU A 51 4.12 5.69 -2.76
C GLU A 51 5.34 5.01 -2.15
N ASN A 52 5.34 4.80 -0.84
CA ASN A 52 6.49 4.23 -0.16
C ASN A 52 6.11 3.47 1.11
N THR A 53 7.05 2.67 1.59
CA THR A 53 6.83 1.83 2.78
C THR A 53 6.70 2.64 4.07
N GLY A 54 7.28 3.84 4.14
CA GLY A 54 7.16 4.68 5.32
C GLY A 54 5.71 4.99 5.66
N LYS A 55 4.88 5.22 4.65
CA LYS A 55 3.44 5.46 4.84
C LYS A 55 2.71 4.22 5.34
N ILE A 56 3.22 3.02 5.01
CA ILE A 56 2.66 1.77 5.51
C ILE A 56 3.04 1.58 6.98
N GLU A 57 4.29 1.89 7.34
CA GLU A 57 4.79 1.74 8.71
C GLU A 57 4.02 2.61 9.71
N ASP A 58 3.70 3.84 9.34
CA ASP A 58 2.97 4.77 10.21
C ASP A 58 1.46 4.80 9.97
N ASN A 59 0.97 3.94 9.07
CA ASN A 59 -0.45 3.84 8.70
C ASN A 59 -1.05 5.09 8.03
N SER A 60 -0.24 6.05 7.62
CA SER A 60 -0.74 7.26 6.97
C SER A 60 -1.31 7.00 5.58
N TRP A 61 -0.98 5.86 4.97
CA TRP A 61 -1.48 5.50 3.65
C TRP A 61 -3.02 5.45 3.59
N ARG A 62 -3.66 5.16 4.73
CA ARG A 62 -5.12 5.04 4.81
C ARG A 62 -5.83 6.36 4.52
N GLU A 63 -5.15 7.47 4.67
CA GLU A 63 -5.68 8.81 4.41
C GLU A 63 -5.44 9.28 2.98
N GLY A 64 -4.68 8.52 2.19
CA GLY A 64 -4.27 8.90 0.84
C GLY A 64 -5.44 9.17 -0.10
N LYS A 65 -6.49 8.35 -0.03
CA LYS A 65 -7.67 8.53 -0.86
C LYS A 65 -8.37 9.85 -0.56
N ARG A 66 -8.52 10.16 0.73
CA ARG A 66 -9.16 11.41 1.16
C ARG A 66 -8.40 12.61 0.66
N ARG A 67 -7.08 12.58 0.78
CA ARG A 67 -6.21 13.65 0.29
C ARG A 67 -6.33 13.78 -1.23
N TYR A 68 -6.32 12.68 -1.94
CA TYR A 68 -6.47 12.66 -3.38
C TYR A 68 -7.81 13.29 -3.82
N GLU A 69 -8.89 12.91 -3.16
CA GLU A 69 -10.22 13.46 -3.46
C GLU A 69 -10.29 14.96 -3.19
N GLU A 70 -9.67 15.44 -2.13
CA GLU A 70 -9.62 16.87 -1.80
C GLU A 70 -8.84 17.66 -2.85
N GLU A 71 -7.68 17.16 -3.27
CA GLU A 71 -6.83 17.81 -4.27
C GLU A 71 -7.43 17.82 -5.68
N ASN A 72 -8.20 16.78 -6.01
CA ASN A 72 -8.77 16.62 -7.36
C ASN A 72 -10.27 16.90 -7.40
N ARG A 73 -10.79 17.55 -6.41
CA ARG A 73 -12.20 17.91 -6.33
C ARG A 73 -12.51 19.01 -7.33
N ILE A 74 -13.51 18.74 -8.17
CA ILE A 74 -13.98 19.67 -9.18
C ILE A 74 -15.12 20.51 -8.61
#